data_44327fba951b5bb392c37d2abb7b67b6
#
_entry.id   44327fba951b5bb392c37d2abb7b67b6
#
_cell.length_a   1.000
_cell.length_b   1.000
_cell.length_c   1.000
_cell.angle_alpha   90.00
_cell.angle_beta   90.00
_cell.angle_gamma   90.00
#
_symmetry.space_group_name_H-M   'P 1'
#
loop_
_entity.id
_entity.type
_entity.pdbx_description
1 polymer ?
#
loop_
_entity_poly.entity_id
_entity_poly.type
_entity_poly.pdbx_seq_one_letter_code
_entity_poly.pdbx_strand_id
1 'polypeptide(L)'
;TINKAGKQKLIIQDLRDYAVILVDGKQVASLDRRYNQNNVMLDIQKAPATLEILVENTGRVNYGPDILFNRKGITNQVLCGDEKLTGWSITPLPLYKEKVSEMNFGESIQGKPAFHKGIFTVRQKGDCFVDMSRWGKGAVWVNGKSLGRFWNIGPQQTLYLPAPWLKEGENEIVVFEMEDTGNRVLQGLDRPILDSLGVDKNYQKGQLRVVTGTPTLDEGDIILKATLKEMNEWQQFDFPVAATFRHFCIETLSSYTDDNQACISEVELLDDKGQVIDKTKWKVVYVDSELADQNLGVGENLYDGDVSSFWHTDPTAKASHPHQIIIDMQEIYKVTAFRVKVREGSFLSGKVKEFQLYTRPQFLSLIHISEPTRPRLIS
;
A
#
# COMPACT_ATOMS: atom_id res chain seq x y z
N THR A 1 -9.98 25.35 13.51
CA THR A 1 -10.90 25.06 14.63
C THR A 1 -12.20 24.49 14.07
N ILE A 2 -12.77 23.47 14.76
CA ILE A 2 -14.11 22.92 14.47
C ILE A 2 -15.07 23.46 15.51
N ASN A 3 -16.09 24.17 15.07
CA ASN A 3 -17.00 24.90 15.98
C ASN A 3 -18.28 24.14 16.32
N LYS A 4 -18.47 22.93 15.79
CA LYS A 4 -19.68 22.13 16.01
C LYS A 4 -19.32 20.77 16.59
N ALA A 5 -19.91 20.40 17.71
CA ALA A 5 -19.78 19.08 18.34
C ALA A 5 -20.63 18.02 17.63
N GLY A 6 -20.38 16.75 17.96
CA GLY A 6 -21.04 15.58 17.39
C GLY A 6 -20.30 15.03 16.17
N LYS A 7 -20.96 14.14 15.43
CA LYS A 7 -20.40 13.53 14.23
C LYS A 7 -20.29 14.54 13.09
N GLN A 8 -19.07 14.78 12.62
CA GLN A 8 -18.75 15.72 11.54
C GLN A 8 -17.93 15.00 10.47
N LYS A 9 -18.34 15.08 9.21
CA LYS A 9 -17.56 14.53 8.10
C LYS A 9 -16.46 15.53 7.71
N LEU A 10 -15.19 15.18 7.96
CA LEU A 10 -14.05 15.91 7.44
C LEU A 10 -13.78 15.45 6.00
N ILE A 11 -13.64 16.39 5.07
CA ILE A 11 -13.29 16.13 3.67
C ILE A 11 -12.09 16.99 3.30
N ILE A 12 -11.01 16.34 2.82
CA ILE A 12 -9.83 16.99 2.26
C ILE A 12 -9.88 16.75 0.75
N GLN A 13 -10.33 17.73 -0.02
CA GLN A 13 -10.68 17.53 -1.44
C GLN A 13 -9.50 17.14 -2.33
N ASP A 14 -8.29 17.55 -2.01
CA ASP A 14 -7.09 17.15 -2.75
C ASP A 14 -5.91 16.97 -1.79
N LEU A 15 -5.82 15.81 -1.20
CA LEU A 15 -4.73 15.40 -0.32
C LEU A 15 -3.55 14.87 -1.15
N ARG A 16 -2.35 15.39 -0.89
CA ARG A 16 -1.11 15.01 -1.58
C ARG A 16 0.03 14.80 -0.57
N ASP A 17 0.28 13.57 0.02
CA ASP A 17 -0.34 12.30 -0.40
C ASP A 17 -0.89 11.52 0.81
N TYR A 18 -0.32 11.70 2.01
CA TYR A 18 -0.71 11.00 3.24
C TYR A 18 -0.99 12.00 4.34
N ALA A 19 -2.05 11.80 5.11
CA ALA A 19 -2.37 12.68 6.23
C ALA A 19 -2.65 11.91 7.52
N VAL A 20 -2.13 12.43 8.63
CA VAL A 20 -2.54 12.06 9.99
C VAL A 20 -3.43 13.16 10.53
N ILE A 21 -4.61 12.78 10.98
CA ILE A 21 -5.65 13.70 11.48
C ILE A 21 -5.65 13.65 13.00
N LEU A 22 -5.49 14.82 13.62
CA LEU A 22 -5.57 14.95 15.09
C LEU A 22 -6.71 15.90 15.45
N VAL A 23 -7.41 15.58 16.52
CA VAL A 23 -8.41 16.43 17.17
C VAL A 23 -7.98 16.62 18.62
N ASP A 24 -7.80 17.88 19.03
CA ASP A 24 -7.29 18.26 20.36
C ASP A 24 -6.01 17.51 20.75
N GLY A 25 -5.08 17.40 19.79
CA GLY A 25 -3.78 16.75 19.94
C GLY A 25 -3.82 15.22 19.97
N LYS A 26 -4.98 14.58 19.82
CA LYS A 26 -5.11 13.13 19.75
C LYS A 26 -5.31 12.67 18.30
N GLN A 27 -4.53 11.70 17.86
CA GLN A 27 -4.70 11.09 16.55
C GLN A 27 -6.03 10.32 16.47
N VAL A 28 -6.84 10.62 15.47
CA VAL A 28 -8.16 10.03 15.26
C VAL A 28 -8.27 9.25 13.97
N ALA A 29 -7.43 9.57 12.97
CA ALA A 29 -7.42 8.86 11.68
C ALA A 29 -6.11 9.09 10.92
N SER A 30 -5.91 8.29 9.88
CA SER A 30 -5.00 8.59 8.79
C SER A 30 -5.73 8.44 7.46
N LEU A 31 -5.34 9.22 6.45
CA LEU A 31 -5.89 9.19 5.10
C LEU A 31 -4.75 8.97 4.11
N ASP A 32 -4.98 8.07 3.16
CA ASP A 32 -3.99 7.67 2.18
C ASP A 32 -4.53 7.86 0.76
N ARG A 33 -3.86 8.71 -0.01
CA ARG A 33 -4.24 8.98 -1.40
C ARG A 33 -4.16 7.75 -2.31
N ARG A 34 -3.31 6.77 -1.98
CA ARG A 34 -3.21 5.52 -2.75
C ARG A 34 -4.55 4.79 -2.85
N TYR A 35 -5.42 4.97 -1.83
CA TYR A 35 -6.75 4.38 -1.74
C TYR A 35 -7.87 5.42 -1.91
N ASN A 36 -7.60 6.58 -2.54
CA ASN A 36 -8.56 7.68 -2.67
C ASN A 36 -9.21 8.14 -1.35
N GLN A 37 -8.53 7.88 -0.23
CA GLN A 37 -9.02 8.33 1.08
C GLN A 37 -8.87 9.84 1.19
N ASN A 38 -9.97 10.53 1.13
CA ASN A 38 -10.04 11.99 1.21
C ASN A 38 -11.01 12.48 2.28
N ASN A 39 -11.64 11.59 3.02
CA ASN A 39 -12.60 11.94 4.04
C ASN A 39 -12.60 10.96 5.21
N VAL A 40 -13.06 11.44 6.37
CA VAL A 40 -13.24 10.64 7.59
C VAL A 40 -14.37 11.22 8.44
N MET A 41 -15.10 10.35 9.14
CA MET A 41 -16.08 10.78 10.13
C MET A 41 -15.38 11.04 11.46
N LEU A 42 -15.41 12.28 11.91
CA LEU A 42 -14.92 12.72 13.22
C LEU A 42 -16.05 12.68 14.24
N ASP A 43 -15.73 12.28 15.47
CA ASP A 43 -16.63 12.39 16.62
C ASP A 43 -16.12 13.48 17.56
N ILE A 44 -16.64 14.71 17.41
CA ILE A 44 -16.20 15.88 18.14
C ILE A 44 -16.94 15.94 19.46
N GLN A 45 -16.24 15.56 20.56
CA GLN A 45 -16.83 15.46 21.89
C GLN A 45 -17.21 16.83 22.47
N LYS A 46 -16.44 17.88 22.14
CA LYS A 46 -16.65 19.24 22.62
C LYS A 46 -16.22 20.23 21.54
N ALA A 47 -16.99 21.30 21.38
CA ALA A 47 -16.64 22.42 20.52
C ALA A 47 -16.38 23.70 21.35
N PRO A 48 -15.49 24.60 20.94
CA PRO A 48 -14.61 24.43 19.78
C PRO A 48 -13.51 23.39 20.00
N ALA A 49 -13.17 22.62 18.94
CA ALA A 49 -12.09 21.65 18.93
C ALA A 49 -10.95 22.09 17.99
N THR A 50 -9.71 21.79 18.34
CA THR A 50 -8.56 22.05 17.48
C THR A 50 -8.37 20.91 16.50
N LEU A 51 -8.37 21.21 15.22
CA LEU A 51 -8.03 20.26 14.14
C LEU A 51 -6.60 20.50 13.69
N GLU A 52 -5.78 19.46 13.77
CA GLU A 52 -4.42 19.43 13.21
C GLU A 52 -4.33 18.37 12.13
N ILE A 53 -3.67 18.69 11.02
CA ILE A 53 -3.47 17.77 9.90
C ILE A 53 -1.97 17.72 9.60
N LEU A 54 -1.32 16.62 9.95
CA LEU A 54 0.06 16.37 9.56
C LEU A 54 0.06 15.74 8.16
N VAL A 55 0.66 16.42 7.18
CA VAL A 55 0.67 15.96 5.79
C VAL A 55 2.08 15.58 5.37
N GLU A 56 2.23 14.39 4.82
CA GLU A 56 3.45 13.93 4.19
C GLU A 56 3.25 13.76 2.68
N ASN A 57 4.23 14.19 1.90
CA ASN A 57 4.29 13.84 0.49
C ASN A 57 5.16 12.59 0.29
N THR A 58 4.73 11.68 -0.57
CA THR A 58 5.44 10.43 -0.88
C THR A 58 6.41 10.56 -2.06
N GLY A 59 6.60 11.77 -2.56
CA GLY A 59 7.44 12.09 -3.71
C GLY A 59 6.64 12.67 -4.87
N ARG A 60 7.33 13.02 -5.94
CA ARG A 60 6.72 13.55 -7.17
C ARG A 60 6.69 12.49 -8.25
N VAL A 61 5.74 12.61 -9.17
CA VAL A 61 5.76 11.79 -10.40
C VAL A 61 7.06 12.07 -11.18
N ASN A 62 7.64 11.03 -11.72
CA ASN A 62 8.94 11.10 -12.42
C ASN A 62 8.82 11.12 -13.95
N TYR A 63 7.60 10.94 -14.47
CA TYR A 63 7.33 10.86 -15.90
C TYR A 63 5.93 11.40 -16.22
N GLY A 64 5.76 11.92 -17.44
CA GLY A 64 4.48 12.34 -18.00
C GLY A 64 4.16 13.83 -17.84
N PRO A 65 3.02 14.29 -18.39
CA PRO A 65 2.65 15.69 -18.41
C PRO A 65 2.36 16.27 -17.01
N ASP A 66 2.02 15.41 -16.04
CA ASP A 66 1.68 15.82 -14.68
C ASP A 66 2.88 16.30 -13.84
N ILE A 67 4.12 16.11 -14.31
CA ILE A 67 5.33 16.56 -13.59
C ILE A 67 5.24 18.04 -13.21
N LEU A 68 4.79 18.89 -14.12
CA LEU A 68 4.69 20.33 -13.90
C LEU A 68 3.58 20.71 -12.92
N PHE A 69 2.54 19.88 -12.79
CA PHE A 69 1.35 20.15 -12.00
C PHE A 69 1.26 19.31 -10.71
N ASN A 70 2.26 18.49 -10.45
CA ASN A 70 2.30 17.60 -9.28
C ASN A 70 2.59 18.39 -7.99
N ARG A 71 1.61 19.20 -7.57
CA ARG A 71 1.66 19.95 -6.30
C ARG A 71 1.56 19.00 -5.12
N LYS A 72 2.06 19.41 -3.95
CA LYS A 72 2.09 18.62 -2.71
C LYS A 72 1.44 19.38 -1.56
N GLY A 73 1.01 18.66 -0.54
CA GLY A 73 0.25 19.18 0.58
C GLY A 73 -1.26 19.07 0.35
N ILE A 74 -2.03 19.96 0.92
CA ILE A 74 -3.47 20.10 0.65
C ILE A 74 -3.62 21.19 -0.38
N THR A 75 -4.00 20.82 -1.61
CA THR A 75 -3.99 21.74 -2.77
C THR A 75 -5.38 22.29 -3.13
N ASN A 76 -6.41 21.88 -2.38
CA ASN A 76 -7.77 22.37 -2.49
C ASN A 76 -8.35 22.62 -1.08
N GLN A 77 -9.65 22.77 -0.96
CA GLN A 77 -10.29 23.10 0.31
C GLN A 77 -10.46 21.89 1.26
N VAL A 78 -10.59 22.22 2.53
CA VAL A 78 -10.97 21.29 3.60
C VAL A 78 -12.35 21.67 4.09
N LEU A 79 -13.26 20.70 4.14
CA LEU A 79 -14.63 20.86 4.62
C LEU A 79 -14.83 20.07 5.91
N CYS A 80 -15.63 20.57 6.83
CA CYS A 80 -16.12 19.86 7.99
C CYS A 80 -17.65 19.96 8.05
N GLY A 81 -18.34 18.87 7.78
CA GLY A 81 -19.75 18.94 7.38
C GLY A 81 -19.89 19.76 6.11
N ASP A 82 -20.77 20.77 6.13
CA ASP A 82 -20.98 21.70 5.03
C ASP A 82 -20.11 22.97 5.11
N GLU A 83 -19.32 23.11 6.17
CA GLU A 83 -18.52 24.32 6.41
C GLU A 83 -17.12 24.17 5.79
N LYS A 84 -16.70 25.18 5.01
CA LYS A 84 -15.32 25.32 4.56
C LYS A 84 -14.45 25.85 5.70
N LEU A 85 -13.46 25.05 6.10
CA LEU A 85 -12.50 25.47 7.11
C LEU A 85 -11.48 26.46 6.54
N THR A 86 -11.30 27.57 7.25
CA THR A 86 -10.39 28.68 6.89
C THR A 86 -9.52 29.07 8.08
N GLY A 87 -8.63 30.05 7.89
CA GLY A 87 -7.77 30.54 8.97
C GLY A 87 -6.70 29.52 9.40
N TRP A 88 -6.13 28.79 8.45
CA TRP A 88 -5.08 27.80 8.69
C TRP A 88 -3.77 28.45 9.09
N SER A 89 -3.14 27.91 10.14
CA SER A 89 -1.72 28.09 10.43
C SER A 89 -0.95 26.93 9.82
N ILE A 90 0.06 27.22 9.00
CA ILE A 90 0.86 26.21 8.31
C ILE A 90 2.27 26.25 8.87
N THR A 91 2.72 25.09 9.42
CA THR A 91 4.08 24.91 9.94
C THR A 91 4.82 23.90 9.07
N PRO A 92 5.80 24.33 8.26
CA PRO A 92 6.63 23.40 7.51
C PRO A 92 7.56 22.62 8.45
N LEU A 93 7.73 21.33 8.19
CA LEU A 93 8.64 20.44 8.91
C LEU A 93 9.78 20.03 7.96
N PRO A 94 10.81 20.85 7.76
CA PRO A 94 11.86 20.58 6.78
C PRO A 94 12.76 19.41 7.16
N LEU A 95 12.81 19.01 8.44
CA LEU A 95 13.55 17.86 8.97
C LEU A 95 15.05 17.86 8.60
N TYR A 96 15.66 19.04 8.47
CA TYR A 96 17.10 19.17 8.27
C TYR A 96 17.83 18.77 9.55
N LYS A 97 19.10 18.34 9.39
CA LYS A 97 19.98 17.94 10.49
C LYS A 97 19.97 18.96 11.65
N GLU A 98 20.12 20.22 11.31
CA GLU A 98 20.17 21.32 12.28
C GLU A 98 18.90 21.39 13.11
N LYS A 99 17.75 21.25 12.46
CA LYS A 99 16.44 21.29 13.15
C LYS A 99 16.21 20.07 14.04
N VAL A 100 16.63 18.89 13.58
CA VAL A 100 16.49 17.65 14.36
C VAL A 100 17.42 17.67 15.59
N SER A 101 18.64 18.20 15.45
CA SER A 101 19.60 18.29 16.55
C SER A 101 19.24 19.35 17.61
N GLU A 102 18.46 20.38 17.25
CA GLU A 102 17.99 21.44 18.14
C GLU A 102 16.76 21.04 18.99
N MET A 103 16.16 19.87 18.73
CA MET A 103 14.95 19.43 19.43
C MET A 103 15.23 19.13 20.90
N ASN A 104 14.34 19.62 21.76
CA ASN A 104 14.32 19.25 23.18
C ASN A 104 13.45 18.01 23.35
N PHE A 105 14.03 16.97 23.94
CA PHE A 105 13.33 15.72 24.23
C PHE A 105 12.95 15.68 25.71
N GLY A 106 11.72 15.33 25.99
CA GLY A 106 11.17 15.17 27.33
C GLY A 106 10.65 13.75 27.55
N GLU A 107 9.55 13.64 28.28
CA GLU A 107 8.90 12.35 28.52
C GLU A 107 8.30 11.74 27.25
N SER A 108 8.16 10.42 27.25
CA SER A 108 7.58 9.69 26.12
C SER A 108 6.11 10.08 25.89
N ILE A 109 5.79 10.41 24.66
CA ILE A 109 4.43 10.75 24.21
C ILE A 109 3.85 9.55 23.48
N GLN A 110 2.56 9.26 23.70
CA GLN A 110 1.83 8.19 23.05
C GLN A 110 0.57 8.72 22.33
N GLY A 111 0.07 7.98 21.36
CA GLY A 111 -1.19 8.24 20.67
C GLY A 111 -1.15 9.39 19.66
N LYS A 112 0.03 9.85 19.25
CA LYS A 112 0.21 10.90 18.24
C LYS A 112 1.60 10.86 17.59
N PRO A 113 1.77 11.50 16.42
CA PRO A 113 3.09 11.68 15.81
C PRO A 113 4.09 12.30 16.78
N ALA A 114 5.29 11.72 16.86
CA ALA A 114 6.32 12.19 17.78
C ALA A 114 7.74 11.88 17.31
N PHE A 115 8.70 12.65 17.83
CA PHE A 115 10.12 12.33 17.72
C PHE A 115 10.56 11.54 18.96
N HIS A 116 11.27 10.44 18.72
CA HIS A 116 11.87 9.60 19.76
C HIS A 116 13.38 9.63 19.64
N LYS A 117 14.06 9.82 20.76
CA LYS A 117 15.52 9.83 20.84
C LYS A 117 16.01 8.64 21.67
N GLY A 118 17.00 7.93 21.15
CA GLY A 118 17.68 6.85 21.84
C GLY A 118 19.20 7.01 21.77
N ILE A 119 19.90 6.44 22.75
CA ILE A 119 21.35 6.30 22.77
C ILE A 119 21.69 4.82 22.71
N PHE A 120 22.69 4.46 21.91
CA PHE A 120 23.22 3.10 21.83
C PHE A 120 24.75 3.11 21.78
N THR A 121 25.37 2.05 22.27
CA THR A 121 26.83 1.95 22.34
C THR A 121 27.35 0.99 21.28
N VAL A 122 28.34 1.43 20.51
CA VAL A 122 29.07 0.65 19.52
C VAL A 122 30.45 0.33 20.02
N ARG A 123 30.79 -0.99 20.12
CA ARG A 123 32.14 -1.45 20.52
C ARG A 123 33.12 -1.44 19.36
N GLN A 124 32.64 -1.85 18.19
CA GLN A 124 33.39 -1.92 16.96
C GLN A 124 32.50 -1.44 15.81
N LYS A 125 32.99 -0.53 14.99
CA LYS A 125 32.24 -0.01 13.85
C LYS A 125 32.14 -1.05 12.75
N GLY A 126 30.96 -1.23 12.22
CA GLY A 126 30.65 -2.07 11.08
C GLY A 126 29.39 -1.58 10.38
N ASP A 127 29.22 -1.93 9.13
CA ASP A 127 27.99 -1.69 8.40
C ASP A 127 26.89 -2.55 9.01
N CYS A 128 25.71 -1.96 9.16
CA CYS A 128 24.54 -2.67 9.68
C CYS A 128 23.24 -2.12 9.12
N PHE A 129 22.14 -2.75 9.45
CA PHE A 129 20.81 -2.38 9.01
C PHE A 129 19.91 -2.15 10.23
N VAL A 130 19.30 -0.97 10.32
CA VAL A 130 18.37 -0.63 11.39
C VAL A 130 17.01 -1.23 11.05
N ASP A 131 16.50 -2.12 11.90
CA ASP A 131 15.19 -2.74 11.73
C ASP A 131 14.07 -1.79 12.13
N MET A 132 13.24 -1.42 11.14
CA MET A 132 12.08 -0.55 11.29
C MET A 132 10.76 -1.30 11.17
N SER A 133 10.75 -2.62 11.06
CA SER A 133 9.56 -3.44 10.82
C SER A 133 8.45 -3.30 11.87
N ARG A 134 8.83 -2.92 13.10
CA ARG A 134 7.90 -2.71 14.23
C ARG A 134 7.48 -1.25 14.44
N TRP A 135 8.03 -0.34 13.66
CA TRP A 135 7.67 1.08 13.63
C TRP A 135 6.63 1.29 12.53
N GLY A 136 5.86 2.36 12.60
CA GLY A 136 4.80 2.61 11.63
C GLY A 136 5.32 3.27 10.35
N LYS A 137 5.42 4.59 10.36
CA LYS A 137 5.81 5.39 9.21
C LYS A 137 6.57 6.64 9.66
N GLY A 138 7.68 6.95 9.00
CA GLY A 138 8.43 8.15 9.39
C GLY A 138 9.83 8.24 8.79
N ALA A 139 10.78 8.76 9.58
CA ALA A 139 12.17 8.97 9.18
C ALA A 139 13.14 8.76 10.35
N VAL A 140 14.38 8.39 10.02
CA VAL A 140 15.42 8.06 11.01
C VAL A 140 16.70 8.86 10.77
N TRP A 141 17.32 9.28 11.86
CA TRP A 141 18.66 9.92 11.86
C TRP A 141 19.57 9.20 12.86
N VAL A 142 20.83 8.99 12.48
CA VAL A 142 21.89 8.52 13.37
C VAL A 142 23.01 9.54 13.37
N ASN A 143 23.38 10.02 14.56
CA ASN A 143 24.40 11.08 14.73
C ASN A 143 24.12 12.31 13.85
N GLY A 144 22.83 12.67 13.70
CA GLY A 144 22.36 13.78 12.90
C GLY A 144 22.39 13.54 11.38
N LYS A 145 22.71 12.31 10.90
CA LYS A 145 22.69 11.95 9.49
C LYS A 145 21.44 11.17 9.17
N SER A 146 20.66 11.60 8.18
CA SER A 146 19.42 10.95 7.78
C SER A 146 19.68 9.61 7.10
N LEU A 147 19.10 8.53 7.63
CA LEU A 147 19.08 7.21 6.98
C LEU A 147 17.99 7.13 5.91
N GLY A 148 17.00 8.03 5.96
CA GLY A 148 15.86 8.02 5.05
C GLY A 148 14.54 7.80 5.77
N ARG A 149 13.52 7.48 4.97
CA ARG A 149 12.16 7.19 5.43
C ARG A 149 11.94 5.71 5.57
N PHE A 150 11.03 5.34 6.45
CA PHE A 150 10.53 3.98 6.62
C PHE A 150 9.00 3.96 6.57
N TRP A 151 8.48 2.82 6.19
CA TRP A 151 7.06 2.51 6.26
C TRP A 151 6.89 1.00 6.42
N ASN A 152 6.21 0.58 7.48
CA ASN A 152 6.05 -0.83 7.83
C ASN A 152 5.27 -1.67 6.82
N ILE A 153 4.60 -1.04 5.86
CA ILE A 153 3.97 -1.78 4.76
C ILE A 153 5.01 -2.50 3.89
N GLY A 154 6.28 -2.10 3.95
CA GLY A 154 7.38 -2.69 3.20
C GLY A 154 7.36 -2.37 1.69
N PRO A 155 8.05 -3.17 0.86
CA PRO A 155 8.77 -4.41 1.20
C PRO A 155 10.09 -4.21 1.97
N GLN A 156 10.69 -3.01 1.91
CA GLN A 156 11.90 -2.69 2.65
C GLN A 156 11.56 -2.39 4.11
N GLN A 157 12.05 -3.23 5.03
CA GLN A 157 11.83 -3.09 6.47
C GLN A 157 13.04 -2.54 7.23
N THR A 158 14.18 -2.43 6.57
CA THR A 158 15.45 -2.01 7.19
C THR A 158 16.03 -0.79 6.49
N LEU A 159 16.78 0.02 7.24
CA LEU A 159 17.56 1.15 6.72
C LEU A 159 19.05 0.88 6.89
N TYR A 160 19.83 1.04 5.82
CA TYR A 160 21.27 0.86 5.85
C TYR A 160 21.96 1.95 6.68
N LEU A 161 22.80 1.52 7.62
CA LEU A 161 23.61 2.39 8.47
C LEU A 161 25.09 2.12 8.20
N PRO A 162 25.79 3.02 7.47
CA PRO A 162 27.20 2.84 7.13
C PRO A 162 28.12 3.00 8.35
N ALA A 163 29.14 2.15 8.44
CA ALA A 163 30.14 2.17 9.51
C ALA A 163 30.79 3.57 9.72
N PRO A 164 31.12 4.38 8.68
CA PRO A 164 31.67 5.72 8.86
C PRO A 164 30.74 6.72 9.58
N TRP A 165 29.45 6.42 9.70
CA TRP A 165 28.49 7.26 10.41
C TRP A 165 28.43 6.95 11.91
N LEU A 166 29.00 5.81 12.31
CA LEU A 166 29.10 5.37 13.68
C LEU A 166 30.37 5.91 14.38
N LYS A 167 30.29 6.07 15.69
CA LYS A 167 31.41 6.31 16.59
C LYS A 167 31.60 5.07 17.47
N GLU A 168 32.84 4.77 17.87
CA GLU A 168 33.06 3.88 19.01
C GLU A 168 32.58 4.59 20.27
N GLY A 169 31.89 3.86 21.14
CA GLY A 169 31.17 4.45 22.27
C GLY A 169 29.75 4.87 21.93
N GLU A 170 29.27 5.95 22.48
CA GLU A 170 27.88 6.40 22.38
C GLU A 170 27.53 6.98 21.02
N ASN A 171 26.40 6.55 20.50
CA ASN A 171 25.77 7.04 19.29
C ASN A 171 24.33 7.43 19.59
N GLU A 172 23.85 8.46 18.91
CA GLU A 172 22.49 8.94 19.00
C GLU A 172 21.65 8.46 17.82
N ILE A 173 20.43 8.03 18.08
CA ILE A 173 19.42 7.77 17.07
C ILE A 173 18.16 8.59 17.36
N VAL A 174 17.62 9.23 16.33
CA VAL A 174 16.36 9.95 16.39
C VAL A 174 15.40 9.33 15.36
N VAL A 175 14.20 9.01 15.81
CA VAL A 175 13.13 8.50 14.97
C VAL A 175 11.95 9.46 15.00
N PHE A 176 11.51 9.93 13.86
CA PHE A 176 10.22 10.57 13.70
C PHE A 176 9.20 9.48 13.38
N GLU A 177 8.27 9.23 14.29
CA GLU A 177 7.18 8.26 14.11
C GLU A 177 5.88 9.02 13.89
N MET A 178 5.24 8.76 12.75
CA MET A 178 3.99 9.42 12.36
C MET A 178 2.74 8.70 12.88
N GLU A 179 2.84 7.40 13.18
CA GLU A 179 1.66 6.56 13.41
C GLU A 179 1.53 5.99 14.80
N ASP A 180 2.52 6.16 15.64
CA ASP A 180 2.62 5.63 17.01
C ASP A 180 2.13 4.17 17.16
N THR A 181 2.98 3.23 16.76
CA THR A 181 2.74 1.79 16.97
C THR A 181 2.90 1.32 18.40
N GLY A 182 3.31 2.22 19.31
CA GLY A 182 3.68 1.88 20.69
C GLY A 182 5.05 1.24 20.84
N ASN A 183 5.73 0.89 19.75
CA ASN A 183 7.08 0.35 19.80
C ASN A 183 8.11 1.43 20.16
N ARG A 184 9.10 1.06 20.99
CA ARG A 184 10.19 1.95 21.42
C ARG A 184 11.54 1.24 21.35
N VAL A 185 11.61 0.14 20.62
CA VAL A 185 12.80 -0.71 20.49
C VAL A 185 13.30 -0.68 19.05
N LEU A 186 14.60 -0.51 18.90
CA LEU A 186 15.33 -0.62 17.64
C LEU A 186 16.37 -1.72 17.76
N GLN A 187 16.61 -2.40 16.65
CA GLN A 187 17.62 -3.46 16.53
C GLN A 187 18.48 -3.19 15.30
N GLY A 188 19.81 -3.39 15.46
CA GLY A 188 20.74 -3.49 14.34
C GLY A 188 20.82 -4.93 13.85
N LEU A 189 20.79 -5.14 12.54
CA LEU A 189 20.91 -6.43 11.87
C LEU A 189 22.18 -6.45 11.01
N ASP A 190 22.74 -7.64 10.79
CA ASP A 190 23.87 -7.88 9.87
C ASP A 190 23.41 -8.04 8.40
N ARG A 191 22.11 -8.21 8.17
CA ARG A 191 21.49 -8.39 6.85
C ARG A 191 20.25 -7.52 6.71
N PRO A 192 19.97 -7.03 5.49
CA PRO A 192 18.74 -6.27 5.24
C PRO A 192 17.51 -7.18 5.18
N ILE A 193 16.36 -6.59 5.47
CA ILE A 193 15.03 -7.13 5.16
C ILE A 193 14.45 -6.24 4.06
N LEU A 194 14.40 -6.75 2.82
CA LEU A 194 14.03 -5.97 1.62
C LEU A 194 12.78 -6.48 0.92
N ASP A 195 12.22 -7.60 1.36
CA ASP A 195 11.17 -8.37 0.69
C ASP A 195 10.02 -8.78 1.63
N SER A 196 9.88 -8.09 2.75
CA SER A 196 8.84 -8.39 3.74
C SER A 196 7.77 -7.31 3.75
N LEU A 197 6.52 -7.71 3.48
CA LEU A 197 5.37 -6.80 3.57
C LEU A 197 4.75 -6.84 4.97
N GLY A 198 4.42 -5.67 5.47
CA GLY A 198 3.66 -5.49 6.69
C GLY A 198 2.17 -5.23 6.42
N VAL A 199 1.43 -5.01 7.50
CA VAL A 199 0.00 -4.68 7.41
C VAL A 199 -0.17 -3.23 7.00
N ASP A 200 -0.89 -3.00 5.90
CA ASP A 200 -1.32 -1.67 5.51
C ASP A 200 -2.67 -1.36 6.15
N LYS A 201 -2.67 -0.57 7.23
CA LYS A 201 -3.87 -0.24 7.99
C LYS A 201 -4.87 0.63 7.23
N ASN A 202 -4.42 1.29 6.17
CA ASN A 202 -5.28 2.14 5.34
C ASN A 202 -5.95 1.35 4.22
N TYR A 203 -5.50 0.12 3.97
CA TYR A 203 -6.15 -0.74 3.00
C TYR A 203 -7.52 -1.21 3.49
N GLN A 204 -8.53 -1.03 2.67
CA GLN A 204 -9.87 -1.57 2.88
C GLN A 204 -10.31 -2.28 1.61
N LYS A 205 -10.96 -3.45 1.75
CA LYS A 205 -11.52 -4.20 0.63
C LYS A 205 -12.44 -3.28 -0.21
N GLY A 206 -12.30 -3.30 -1.52
CA GLY A 206 -13.14 -2.54 -2.46
C GLY A 206 -12.87 -1.04 -2.52
N GLN A 207 -11.80 -0.54 -1.95
CA GLN A 207 -11.37 0.84 -2.18
C GLN A 207 -10.75 0.96 -3.58
N LEU A 208 -11.15 2.02 -4.30
CA LEU A 208 -10.51 2.38 -5.57
C LEU A 208 -9.00 2.55 -5.37
N ARG A 209 -8.23 1.79 -6.12
CA ARG A 209 -6.78 1.92 -6.17
C ARG A 209 -6.40 2.99 -7.17
N VAL A 210 -5.48 3.86 -6.78
CA VAL A 210 -4.86 4.77 -7.75
C VAL A 210 -3.81 3.98 -8.50
N VAL A 211 -4.20 3.43 -9.63
CA VAL A 211 -3.29 2.69 -10.50
C VAL A 211 -2.53 3.68 -11.37
N THR A 212 -1.21 3.67 -11.27
CA THR A 212 -0.33 4.48 -12.11
C THR A 212 0.35 3.60 -13.15
N GLY A 213 -0.30 3.43 -14.29
CA GLY A 213 0.25 2.67 -15.42
C GLY A 213 -0.31 1.25 -15.56
N THR A 214 -0.20 0.72 -16.79
CA THR A 214 -0.55 -0.66 -17.09
C THR A 214 0.69 -1.53 -16.91
N PRO A 215 0.62 -2.67 -16.21
CA PRO A 215 1.73 -3.59 -16.10
C PRO A 215 2.18 -4.07 -17.47
N THR A 216 3.49 -4.07 -17.72
CA THR A 216 4.04 -4.72 -18.91
C THR A 216 4.24 -6.19 -18.60
N LEU A 217 3.48 -7.05 -19.25
CA LEU A 217 3.62 -8.49 -19.15
C LEU A 217 4.56 -9.00 -20.25
N ASP A 218 5.44 -9.94 -19.90
CA ASP A 218 6.34 -10.59 -20.83
C ASP A 218 5.84 -11.99 -21.13
N GLU A 219 5.77 -12.37 -22.41
CA GLU A 219 5.33 -13.71 -22.79
C GLU A 219 6.17 -14.84 -22.17
N GLY A 220 7.44 -14.55 -21.84
CA GLY A 220 8.33 -15.49 -21.14
C GLY A 220 7.91 -15.80 -19.69
N ASP A 221 7.05 -14.99 -19.09
CA ASP A 221 6.55 -15.18 -17.73
C ASP A 221 5.23 -15.96 -17.66
N ILE A 222 4.69 -16.40 -18.80
CA ILE A 222 3.44 -17.15 -18.86
C ILE A 222 3.71 -18.58 -18.38
N ILE A 223 3.01 -19.00 -17.34
CA ILE A 223 3.10 -20.36 -16.79
C ILE A 223 1.90 -21.23 -17.15
N LEU A 224 0.79 -20.62 -17.58
CA LEU A 224 -0.43 -21.31 -17.97
C LEU A 224 -1.18 -20.51 -19.04
N LYS A 225 -1.63 -21.18 -20.09
CA LYS A 225 -2.68 -20.69 -21.03
C LYS A 225 -3.80 -21.71 -21.02
N ALA A 226 -5.03 -21.27 -20.81
CA ALA A 226 -6.15 -22.18 -20.68
C ALA A 226 -7.46 -21.59 -21.21
N THR A 227 -8.37 -22.49 -21.55
CA THR A 227 -9.76 -22.19 -21.93
C THR A 227 -10.69 -22.80 -20.89
N LEU A 228 -11.51 -21.98 -20.24
CA LEU A 228 -12.54 -22.44 -19.34
C LEU A 228 -13.68 -23.10 -20.12
N LYS A 229 -14.25 -24.13 -19.55
CA LYS A 229 -15.51 -24.69 -20.01
C LYS A 229 -16.66 -23.90 -19.40
N GLU A 230 -17.76 -23.79 -20.13
CA GLU A 230 -18.98 -23.16 -19.62
C GLU A 230 -19.72 -24.10 -18.67
N MET A 231 -19.18 -24.28 -17.46
CA MET A 231 -19.70 -25.16 -16.41
C MET A 231 -19.57 -24.49 -15.05
N ASN A 232 -20.39 -24.90 -14.10
CA ASN A 232 -20.46 -24.27 -12.77
C ASN A 232 -19.53 -24.92 -11.72
N GLU A 233 -18.84 -25.99 -12.07
CA GLU A 233 -17.92 -26.69 -11.18
C GLU A 233 -16.54 -26.01 -11.19
N TRP A 234 -15.73 -26.35 -10.18
CA TRP A 234 -14.32 -25.99 -10.18
C TRP A 234 -13.58 -26.62 -11.35
N GLN A 235 -12.77 -25.83 -12.03
CA GLN A 235 -11.90 -26.29 -13.09
C GLN A 235 -10.46 -26.17 -12.63
N GLN A 236 -9.71 -27.27 -12.69
CA GLN A 236 -8.31 -27.34 -12.32
C GLN A 236 -7.41 -27.43 -13.54
N PHE A 237 -6.31 -26.70 -13.50
CA PHE A 237 -5.28 -26.67 -14.51
C PHE A 237 -3.93 -26.91 -13.84
N ASP A 238 -3.36 -28.08 -14.10
CA ASP A 238 -2.04 -28.45 -13.59
C ASP A 238 -0.95 -27.72 -14.37
N PHE A 239 0.08 -27.25 -13.70
CA PHE A 239 1.20 -26.63 -14.38
C PHE A 239 2.11 -27.71 -14.95
N PRO A 240 2.65 -27.51 -16.19
CA PRO A 240 3.58 -28.45 -16.78
C PRO A 240 4.83 -28.71 -15.92
N VAL A 241 5.26 -27.70 -15.20
CA VAL A 241 6.35 -27.72 -14.20
C VAL A 241 5.93 -26.88 -13.01
N ALA A 242 6.12 -27.38 -11.81
CA ALA A 242 5.86 -26.63 -10.59
C ALA A 242 6.63 -25.31 -10.59
N ALA A 243 5.96 -24.20 -10.35
CA ALA A 243 6.53 -22.86 -10.35
C ALA A 243 6.64 -22.33 -8.92
N THR A 244 7.71 -21.57 -8.64
CA THR A 244 7.92 -20.94 -7.32
C THR A 244 7.80 -19.44 -7.45
N PHE A 245 6.78 -18.86 -6.83
CA PHE A 245 6.49 -17.43 -6.94
C PHE A 245 5.71 -16.90 -5.74
N ARG A 246 5.66 -15.58 -5.65
CA ARG A 246 4.86 -14.83 -4.66
C ARG A 246 3.70 -14.09 -5.33
N HIS A 247 3.93 -13.57 -6.55
CA HIS A 247 2.94 -12.79 -7.27
C HIS A 247 2.47 -13.55 -8.51
N PHE A 248 1.19 -13.42 -8.83
CA PHE A 248 0.66 -13.90 -10.10
C PHE A 248 -0.31 -12.88 -10.68
N CYS A 249 -0.37 -12.86 -12.02
CA CYS A 249 -1.33 -12.08 -12.78
C CYS A 249 -2.28 -13.01 -13.50
N ILE A 250 -3.57 -12.78 -13.36
CA ILE A 250 -4.59 -13.37 -14.22
C ILE A 250 -4.87 -12.35 -15.31
N GLU A 251 -4.67 -12.75 -16.55
CA GLU A 251 -5.04 -11.97 -17.72
C GLU A 251 -6.14 -12.70 -18.48
N THR A 252 -7.32 -12.10 -18.57
CA THR A 252 -8.46 -12.67 -19.29
C THR A 252 -8.46 -12.15 -20.72
N LEU A 253 -8.56 -13.05 -21.70
CA LEU A 253 -8.38 -12.74 -23.12
C LEU A 253 -9.69 -12.64 -23.88
N SER A 254 -10.72 -13.34 -23.41
CA SER A 254 -12.06 -13.36 -24.02
C SER A 254 -13.12 -13.83 -23.02
N SER A 255 -14.38 -13.53 -23.32
CA SER A 255 -15.54 -14.03 -22.60
C SER A 255 -16.51 -14.79 -23.53
N TYR A 256 -17.38 -15.60 -22.96
CA TYR A 256 -18.44 -16.28 -23.70
C TYR A 256 -19.57 -15.34 -24.15
N THR A 257 -19.69 -14.19 -23.49
CA THR A 257 -20.79 -13.24 -23.67
C THR A 257 -20.48 -12.13 -24.68
N ASP A 258 -19.27 -12.10 -25.26
CA ASP A 258 -18.85 -11.13 -26.28
C ASP A 258 -19.14 -9.66 -25.92
N ASP A 259 -19.05 -9.35 -24.61
CA ASP A 259 -19.39 -8.05 -24.04
C ASP A 259 -18.18 -7.27 -23.53
N ASN A 260 -16.97 -7.72 -23.84
CA ASN A 260 -15.71 -7.16 -23.38
C ASN A 260 -15.58 -7.06 -21.83
N GLN A 261 -16.30 -7.88 -21.10
CA GLN A 261 -16.25 -7.94 -19.65
C GLN A 261 -15.55 -9.21 -19.18
N ALA A 262 -15.01 -9.18 -17.95
CA ALA A 262 -14.47 -10.36 -17.28
C ALA A 262 -15.16 -10.54 -15.93
N CYS A 263 -15.53 -11.79 -15.61
CA CYS A 263 -16.13 -12.17 -14.33
C CYS A 263 -15.64 -13.55 -13.91
N ILE A 264 -15.10 -13.64 -12.70
CA ILE A 264 -14.64 -14.88 -12.06
C ILE A 264 -15.11 -14.88 -10.63
N SER A 265 -15.68 -15.98 -10.11
CA SER A 265 -16.12 -16.08 -8.73
C SER A 265 -14.94 -16.30 -7.78
N GLU A 266 -14.16 -17.35 -8.00
CA GLU A 266 -13.18 -17.75 -7.02
C GLU A 266 -11.96 -18.40 -7.69
N VAL A 267 -10.76 -18.22 -7.11
CA VAL A 267 -9.54 -18.89 -7.53
C VAL A 267 -8.80 -19.51 -6.36
N GLU A 268 -8.09 -20.58 -6.63
CA GLU A 268 -7.24 -21.30 -5.69
C GLU A 268 -5.92 -21.68 -6.37
N LEU A 269 -4.86 -21.74 -5.59
CA LEU A 269 -3.57 -22.31 -5.98
C LEU A 269 -3.30 -23.54 -5.13
N LEU A 270 -2.74 -24.59 -5.73
CA LEU A 270 -2.36 -25.80 -5.02
C LEU A 270 -0.83 -25.87 -4.85
N ASP A 271 -0.41 -26.20 -3.66
CA ASP A 271 1.00 -26.43 -3.32
C ASP A 271 1.53 -27.77 -3.90
N ASP A 272 2.78 -28.10 -3.62
CA ASP A 272 3.42 -29.34 -4.08
C ASP A 272 2.91 -30.61 -3.36
N LYS A 273 2.02 -30.47 -2.38
CA LYS A 273 1.28 -31.57 -1.74
C LYS A 273 -0.15 -31.68 -2.22
N GLY A 274 -0.57 -30.82 -3.16
CA GLY A 274 -1.94 -30.74 -3.67
C GLY A 274 -2.93 -30.08 -2.69
N GLN A 275 -2.41 -29.32 -1.70
CA GLN A 275 -3.26 -28.60 -0.73
C GLN A 275 -3.52 -27.18 -1.22
N VAL A 276 -4.70 -26.65 -0.93
CA VAL A 276 -5.03 -25.26 -1.23
C VAL A 276 -4.18 -24.33 -0.37
N ILE A 277 -3.49 -23.39 -1.01
CA ILE A 277 -2.69 -22.38 -0.32
C ILE A 277 -3.60 -21.41 0.42
N ASP A 278 -3.26 -21.10 1.67
CA ASP A 278 -4.00 -20.16 2.51
C ASP A 278 -4.08 -18.76 1.86
N LYS A 279 -5.29 -18.30 1.62
CA LYS A 279 -5.60 -17.04 0.92
C LYS A 279 -5.81 -15.86 1.88
N THR A 280 -5.81 -16.09 3.19
CA THR A 280 -6.17 -15.07 4.20
C THR A 280 -5.27 -13.84 4.19
N LYS A 281 -4.02 -13.99 3.70
CA LYS A 281 -3.04 -12.91 3.59
C LYS A 281 -2.95 -12.28 2.20
N TRP A 282 -3.65 -12.84 1.21
CA TRP A 282 -3.56 -12.37 -0.18
C TRP A 282 -4.04 -10.93 -0.31
N LYS A 283 -3.46 -10.23 -1.29
CA LYS A 283 -3.84 -8.85 -1.60
C LYS A 283 -3.86 -8.63 -3.11
N VAL A 284 -4.89 -7.98 -3.60
CA VAL A 284 -4.86 -7.43 -4.95
C VAL A 284 -3.92 -6.23 -4.98
N VAL A 285 -2.91 -6.26 -5.82
CA VAL A 285 -1.94 -5.16 -5.96
C VAL A 285 -2.16 -4.35 -7.23
N TYR A 286 -2.86 -4.91 -8.20
CA TYR A 286 -3.29 -4.25 -9.42
C TYR A 286 -4.59 -4.87 -9.92
N VAL A 287 -5.46 -4.05 -10.46
CA VAL A 287 -6.62 -4.45 -11.28
C VAL A 287 -6.88 -3.34 -12.29
N ASP A 288 -7.05 -3.70 -13.56
CA ASP A 288 -7.33 -2.73 -14.62
C ASP A 288 -8.77 -2.21 -14.57
N SER A 289 -9.71 -3.06 -14.18
CA SER A 289 -11.13 -2.74 -14.08
C SER A 289 -11.81 -3.59 -13.00
N GLU A 290 -12.63 -2.96 -12.15
CA GLU A 290 -13.44 -3.64 -11.15
C GLU A 290 -14.74 -2.88 -10.87
N LEU A 291 -15.83 -3.61 -10.62
CA LEU A 291 -17.10 -3.03 -10.20
C LEU A 291 -17.07 -2.75 -8.70
N ALA A 292 -16.55 -1.57 -8.34
CA ALA A 292 -16.31 -1.18 -6.96
C ALA A 292 -17.58 -0.73 -6.22
N ASP A 293 -18.68 -0.45 -6.93
CA ASP A 293 -19.93 0.00 -6.29
C ASP A 293 -20.45 -1.07 -5.33
N GLN A 294 -20.64 -0.67 -4.07
CA GLN A 294 -21.06 -1.55 -2.97
C GLN A 294 -20.22 -2.84 -2.81
N ASN A 295 -19.00 -2.86 -3.29
CA ASN A 295 -18.10 -4.03 -3.32
C ASN A 295 -18.66 -5.24 -4.11
N LEU A 296 -19.51 -5.00 -5.08
CA LEU A 296 -20.20 -6.08 -5.80
C LEU A 296 -19.25 -6.93 -6.65
N GLY A 297 -18.24 -6.33 -7.26
CA GLY A 297 -17.33 -7.02 -8.17
C GLY A 297 -15.87 -6.66 -8.00
N VAL A 298 -15.40 -6.47 -6.76
CA VAL A 298 -14.02 -6.11 -6.45
C VAL A 298 -13.07 -7.30 -6.57
N GLY A 299 -11.81 -7.03 -6.86
CA GLY A 299 -10.80 -8.07 -7.07
C GLY A 299 -10.57 -9.02 -5.90
N GLU A 300 -10.80 -8.57 -4.67
CA GLU A 300 -10.70 -9.39 -3.46
C GLU A 300 -11.74 -10.52 -3.40
N ASN A 301 -12.83 -10.41 -4.12
CA ASN A 301 -13.83 -11.46 -4.22
C ASN A 301 -13.29 -12.73 -4.87
N LEU A 302 -12.18 -12.64 -5.63
CA LEU A 302 -11.53 -13.82 -6.23
C LEU A 302 -10.98 -14.83 -5.24
N TYR A 303 -10.78 -14.45 -3.99
CA TYR A 303 -10.14 -15.32 -2.99
C TYR A 303 -10.72 -15.18 -1.58
N ASP A 304 -11.93 -14.66 -1.45
CA ASP A 304 -12.58 -14.46 -0.14
C ASP A 304 -13.21 -15.75 0.44
N GLY A 305 -13.24 -16.82 -0.32
CA GLY A 305 -13.81 -18.11 0.07
C GLY A 305 -15.32 -18.20 -0.09
N ASP A 306 -15.96 -17.17 -0.64
CA ASP A 306 -17.39 -17.13 -0.94
C ASP A 306 -17.62 -17.27 -2.45
N VAL A 307 -17.98 -18.45 -2.91
CA VAL A 307 -18.26 -18.73 -4.33
C VAL A 307 -19.46 -17.97 -4.90
N SER A 308 -20.25 -17.31 -4.06
CA SER A 308 -21.35 -16.45 -4.50
C SER A 308 -20.89 -15.02 -4.80
N SER A 309 -19.75 -14.60 -4.27
CA SER A 309 -19.08 -13.36 -4.61
C SER A 309 -18.28 -13.52 -5.92
N PHE A 310 -17.83 -12.42 -6.53
CA PHE A 310 -17.09 -12.48 -7.78
C PHE A 310 -16.32 -11.18 -8.03
N TRP A 311 -15.20 -11.26 -8.73
CA TRP A 311 -14.64 -10.11 -9.43
C TRP A 311 -15.38 -9.91 -10.74
N HIS A 312 -15.70 -8.67 -11.07
CA HIS A 312 -16.30 -8.26 -12.33
C HIS A 312 -15.73 -6.93 -12.76
N THR A 313 -15.33 -6.83 -14.01
CA THR A 313 -14.92 -5.54 -14.59
C THR A 313 -16.08 -4.54 -14.58
N ASP A 314 -15.78 -3.25 -14.49
CA ASP A 314 -16.81 -2.21 -14.52
C ASP A 314 -17.47 -2.12 -15.91
N PRO A 315 -18.77 -2.44 -16.05
CA PRO A 315 -19.45 -2.41 -17.33
C PRO A 315 -19.62 -1.00 -17.89
N THR A 316 -19.42 0.03 -17.07
CA THR A 316 -19.48 1.43 -17.52
C THR A 316 -18.13 1.93 -18.06
N ALA A 317 -17.04 1.28 -17.66
CA ALA A 317 -15.73 1.49 -18.25
C ALA A 317 -15.71 0.89 -19.67
N LYS A 318 -15.43 1.70 -20.68
CA LYS A 318 -15.30 1.24 -22.07
C LYS A 318 -13.99 0.50 -22.32
N ALA A 319 -13.63 -0.40 -21.38
CA ALA A 319 -12.45 -1.23 -21.51
C ALA A 319 -12.78 -2.52 -22.31
N SER A 320 -11.80 -3.04 -23.01
CA SER A 320 -11.91 -4.31 -23.74
C SER A 320 -10.83 -5.28 -23.26
N HIS A 321 -11.03 -6.56 -23.50
CA HIS A 321 -9.97 -7.55 -23.28
C HIS A 321 -8.63 -7.12 -23.95
N PRO A 322 -7.48 -7.43 -23.34
CA PRO A 322 -7.32 -8.23 -22.12
C PRO A 322 -7.59 -7.44 -20.83
N HIS A 323 -8.20 -8.10 -19.84
CA HIS A 323 -8.31 -7.56 -18.49
C HIS A 323 -7.31 -8.23 -17.57
N GLN A 324 -6.74 -7.47 -16.62
CA GLN A 324 -5.63 -7.92 -15.80
C GLN A 324 -5.90 -7.67 -14.32
N ILE A 325 -5.61 -8.68 -13.50
CA ILE A 325 -5.57 -8.57 -12.05
C ILE A 325 -4.31 -9.23 -11.50
N ILE A 326 -3.55 -8.52 -10.66
CA ILE A 326 -2.34 -9.03 -10.02
C ILE A 326 -2.59 -9.21 -8.53
N ILE A 327 -2.25 -10.40 -8.03
CA ILE A 327 -2.39 -10.79 -6.64
C ILE A 327 -1.02 -11.07 -6.05
N ASP A 328 -0.78 -10.51 -4.85
CA ASP A 328 0.36 -10.80 -3.99
C ASP A 328 -0.07 -11.76 -2.89
N MET A 329 0.50 -12.95 -2.85
CA MET A 329 0.24 -13.97 -1.83
C MET A 329 0.91 -13.68 -0.49
N GLN A 330 1.74 -12.64 -0.41
CA GLN A 330 2.54 -12.21 0.75
C GLN A 330 3.69 -13.15 1.14
N GLU A 331 3.71 -14.36 0.65
CA GLU A 331 4.73 -15.39 0.87
C GLU A 331 5.06 -16.07 -0.46
N ILE A 332 6.25 -16.67 -0.54
CA ILE A 332 6.67 -17.44 -1.71
C ILE A 332 6.19 -18.89 -1.54
N TYR A 333 5.47 -19.40 -2.53
CA TYR A 333 5.00 -20.78 -2.55
C TYR A 333 5.50 -21.52 -3.78
N LYS A 334 5.69 -22.83 -3.65
CA LYS A 334 5.86 -23.75 -4.76
C LYS A 334 4.48 -24.26 -5.17
N VAL A 335 4.04 -23.87 -6.36
CA VAL A 335 2.67 -24.07 -6.85
C VAL A 335 2.68 -25.08 -8.00
N THR A 336 1.72 -25.99 -8.00
CA THR A 336 1.59 -27.05 -8.99
C THR A 336 0.34 -26.94 -9.85
N ALA A 337 -0.69 -26.25 -9.38
CA ALA A 337 -1.94 -26.10 -10.12
C ALA A 337 -2.68 -24.80 -9.76
N PHE A 338 -3.51 -24.37 -10.71
CA PHE A 338 -4.48 -23.29 -10.57
C PHE A 338 -5.89 -23.86 -10.67
N ARG A 339 -6.77 -23.47 -9.76
CA ARG A 339 -8.19 -23.79 -9.79
C ARG A 339 -8.99 -22.52 -9.92
N VAL A 340 -10.02 -22.57 -10.72
CA VAL A 340 -10.93 -21.43 -10.94
C VAL A 340 -12.38 -21.88 -10.95
N LYS A 341 -13.23 -21.07 -10.34
CA LYS A 341 -14.67 -21.21 -10.37
C LYS A 341 -15.27 -20.01 -11.10
N VAL A 342 -16.03 -20.28 -12.14
CA VAL A 342 -16.78 -19.24 -12.84
C VAL A 342 -18.05 -18.90 -12.07
N ARG A 343 -18.58 -17.70 -12.29
CA ARG A 343 -19.83 -17.25 -11.69
C ARG A 343 -21.00 -18.14 -12.13
N GLU A 344 -21.79 -18.61 -11.16
CA GLU A 344 -22.98 -19.41 -11.42
C GLU A 344 -24.12 -18.58 -12.01
N GLY A 345 -24.89 -19.17 -12.91
CA GLY A 345 -26.05 -18.59 -13.57
C GLY A 345 -25.96 -18.63 -15.11
N SER A 346 -27.10 -18.50 -15.75
CA SER A 346 -27.23 -18.32 -17.19
C SER A 346 -27.36 -16.82 -17.52
N PHE A 347 -26.84 -16.38 -18.67
CA PHE A 347 -26.92 -14.99 -19.14
C PHE A 347 -26.16 -13.95 -18.31
N LEU A 348 -25.04 -14.34 -17.69
CA LEU A 348 -24.23 -13.42 -16.93
C LEU A 348 -23.14 -12.80 -17.79
N SER A 349 -23.04 -11.47 -17.77
CA SER A 349 -21.99 -10.67 -18.38
C SER A 349 -20.60 -11.14 -17.92
N GLY A 350 -19.60 -11.11 -18.83
CA GLY A 350 -18.20 -11.28 -18.52
C GLY A 350 -17.73 -12.71 -18.25
N LYS A 351 -18.51 -13.73 -18.53
CA LYS A 351 -18.12 -15.13 -18.30
C LYS A 351 -16.83 -15.45 -19.08
N VAL A 352 -15.71 -15.49 -18.36
CA VAL A 352 -14.37 -15.66 -18.96
C VAL A 352 -14.29 -16.99 -19.72
N LYS A 353 -13.74 -16.93 -20.94
CA LYS A 353 -13.49 -18.07 -21.81
C LYS A 353 -12.01 -18.41 -21.86
N GLU A 354 -11.18 -17.48 -22.25
CA GLU A 354 -9.75 -17.71 -22.39
C GLU A 354 -8.99 -16.82 -21.41
N PHE A 355 -7.99 -17.40 -20.77
CA PHE A 355 -7.12 -16.67 -19.84
C PHE A 355 -5.70 -17.21 -19.87
N GLN A 356 -4.79 -16.43 -19.31
CA GLN A 356 -3.43 -16.85 -19.05
C GLN A 356 -2.94 -16.35 -17.70
N LEU A 357 -2.00 -17.09 -17.11
CA LEU A 357 -1.35 -16.73 -15.85
C LEU A 357 0.10 -16.37 -16.12
N TYR A 358 0.50 -15.25 -15.53
CA TYR A 358 1.88 -14.81 -15.48
C TYR A 358 2.38 -14.88 -14.06
N THR A 359 3.66 -15.19 -13.88
CA THR A 359 4.34 -15.11 -12.58
C THR A 359 5.67 -14.42 -12.75
N ARG A 360 6.02 -13.58 -11.78
CA ARG A 360 7.35 -12.98 -11.65
C ARG A 360 7.77 -13.03 -10.20
N PRO A 361 9.09 -13.12 -9.90
CA PRO A 361 9.60 -12.95 -8.54
C PRO A 361 9.20 -11.59 -7.95
N GLN A 362 9.03 -10.57 -8.80
CA GLN A 362 8.60 -9.22 -8.42
C GLN A 362 7.82 -8.57 -9.56
N PHE A 363 6.50 -8.45 -9.44
CA PHE A 363 5.72 -7.47 -10.21
C PHE A 363 5.89 -6.04 -9.68
N LEU A 364 6.56 -5.86 -8.55
CA LEU A 364 6.72 -4.59 -7.85
C LEU A 364 7.54 -3.52 -8.58
N SER A 365 8.32 -3.88 -9.60
CA SER A 365 8.98 -2.87 -10.46
C SER A 365 8.00 -2.13 -11.38
N LEU A 366 6.76 -2.58 -11.48
CA LEU A 366 5.72 -2.02 -12.35
C LEU A 366 4.73 -1.12 -11.63
N ILE A 367 4.60 -1.28 -10.32
CA ILE A 367 3.93 -0.29 -9.49
C ILE A 367 5.04 0.67 -9.07
N HIS A 368 5.25 1.73 -9.83
CA HIS A 368 6.01 2.88 -9.37
C HIS A 368 5.30 3.53 -8.18
N ILE A 369 5.39 2.89 -7.01
CA ILE A 369 5.53 3.66 -5.79
C ILE A 369 6.85 4.37 -6.03
N SER A 370 6.78 5.65 -6.38
CA SER A 370 7.95 6.47 -6.69
C SER A 370 8.97 6.26 -5.58
N GLU A 371 10.01 5.46 -5.87
CA GLU A 371 11.18 5.43 -5.00
C GLU A 371 11.62 6.87 -4.80
N PRO A 372 11.92 7.29 -3.57
CA PRO A 372 12.47 8.61 -3.35
C PRO A 372 13.76 8.70 -4.18
N THR A 373 13.74 9.56 -5.19
CA THR A 373 14.91 9.85 -6.02
C THR A 373 16.08 10.10 -5.09
N ARG A 374 17.13 9.28 -5.22
CA ARG A 374 18.43 9.57 -4.59
C ARG A 374 18.83 10.99 -5.01
N PRO A 375 19.24 11.85 -4.08
CA PRO A 375 19.82 13.13 -4.48
C PRO A 375 21.03 12.81 -5.35
N ARG A 376 20.98 13.16 -6.64
CA ARG A 376 22.17 13.19 -7.47
C ARG A 376 23.08 14.24 -6.87
N LEU A 377 24.21 13.82 -6.36
CA LEU A 377 25.37 14.71 -6.17
C LEU A 377 25.73 15.22 -7.57
N ILE A 378 25.39 16.48 -7.82
CA ILE A 378 25.96 17.21 -8.95
C ILE A 378 27.35 17.62 -8.48
N SER A 379 28.38 17.04 -9.13
CA SER A 379 29.77 17.45 -9.03
C SER A 379 29.96 18.82 -9.66
#